data_82b510237e0f5af66a68adc397521b5f
#
_entry.id   82b510237e0f5af66a68adc397521b5f
#
_cell.length_a   1.000
_cell.length_b   1.000
_cell.length_c   1.000
_cell.angle_alpha   90.00
_cell.angle_beta   90.00
_cell.angle_gamma   90.00
#
_symmetry.space_group_name_H-M   'P 1'
#
loop_
_entity.id
_entity.type
_entity.pdbx_description
1 polymer ?
#
loop_
_entity_poly.entity_id
_entity_poly.type
_entity_poly.pdbx_seq_one_letter_code
_entity_poly.pdbx_strand_id
1 'polypeptide(L)'
;QLATISKKLPKSKKVFDNSKVTDHHAIIPTGVPPTGLTDMEANVYDLIAKRFISVFYPDCKFSTTTVLGEVINEDGPKPEKIEFKVSGKEILEPGWRVVYAKDVKNADDDDASDNANGNADSGNGAKKEVVEERTLPSFTKGESGEHQPTLTEKWTTPPKYYTEATLLRAMETAGKFVEDEELRAALKENGIGRPSSRAGIIETLFKRHYIRRQRKNLMATPTGIELIDTIHEELL
;
A
#
# COMPACT_ATOMS: atom_id res chain seq x y z
N GLN A 1 -13.66 -22.15 9.85
CA GLN A 1 -13.47 -20.69 9.81
C GLN A 1 -14.79 -19.91 9.73
N LEU A 2 -15.85 -20.43 9.13
CA LEU A 2 -17.17 -19.78 9.08
C LEU A 2 -17.91 -19.75 10.44
N ALA A 3 -17.52 -20.58 11.40
CA ALA A 3 -18.16 -20.65 12.72
C ALA A 3 -17.97 -19.39 13.57
N THR A 4 -17.05 -18.51 13.18
CA THR A 4 -16.73 -17.26 13.92
C THR A 4 -17.56 -16.07 13.43
N ILE A 5 -18.29 -16.22 12.33
CA ILE A 5 -19.14 -15.14 11.79
C ILE A 5 -20.49 -15.18 12.52
N SER A 6 -20.86 -14.06 13.11
CA SER A 6 -22.18 -13.88 13.76
C SER A 6 -23.30 -14.26 12.79
N LYS A 7 -24.40 -14.84 13.32
CA LYS A 7 -25.61 -15.18 12.54
C LYS A 7 -26.17 -13.99 11.73
N LYS A 8 -25.89 -12.76 12.16
CA LYS A 8 -26.27 -11.53 11.44
C LYS A 8 -24.99 -10.85 10.92
N LEU A 9 -24.78 -10.92 9.61
CA LEU A 9 -23.65 -10.28 8.97
C LEU A 9 -23.69 -8.75 9.15
N PRO A 10 -22.57 -8.10 9.47
CA PRO A 10 -22.53 -6.66 9.60
C PRO A 10 -22.72 -5.97 8.25
N LYS A 11 -23.57 -4.93 8.21
CA LYS A 11 -23.76 -4.06 7.04
C LYS A 11 -23.10 -2.72 7.32
N SER A 12 -21.87 -2.54 6.87
CA SER A 12 -21.16 -1.28 6.99
C SER A 12 -21.31 -0.45 5.71
N LYS A 13 -21.57 0.87 5.83
CA LYS A 13 -21.54 1.80 4.68
C LYS A 13 -20.19 1.84 3.96
N LYS A 14 -19.10 1.43 4.61
CA LYS A 14 -17.80 1.28 3.95
C LYS A 14 -17.80 0.24 2.83
N VAL A 15 -18.69 -0.76 2.92
CA VAL A 15 -18.79 -1.90 2.00
C VAL A 15 -20.07 -1.86 1.19
N PHE A 16 -21.20 -1.54 1.84
CA PHE A 16 -22.54 -1.53 1.23
C PHE A 16 -22.99 -0.08 1.05
N ASP A 17 -22.56 0.54 -0.03
CA ASP A 17 -22.88 1.93 -0.37
C ASP A 17 -23.31 2.03 -1.82
N ASN A 18 -24.63 2.09 -2.05
CA ASN A 18 -25.18 2.19 -3.39
C ASN A 18 -24.79 3.48 -4.11
N SER A 19 -24.48 4.56 -3.39
CA SER A 19 -24.08 5.82 -3.99
C SER A 19 -22.72 5.76 -4.68
N LYS A 20 -21.90 4.76 -4.33
CA LYS A 20 -20.57 4.51 -4.92
C LYS A 20 -20.59 3.48 -6.04
N VAL A 21 -21.73 2.90 -6.33
CA VAL A 21 -21.91 1.96 -7.47
C VAL A 21 -22.28 2.79 -8.69
N THR A 22 -21.34 2.96 -9.61
CA THR A 22 -21.56 3.73 -10.84
C THR A 22 -21.95 2.82 -12.01
N ASP A 23 -21.01 1.95 -12.43
CA ASP A 23 -21.18 1.12 -13.63
C ASP A 23 -21.39 -0.36 -13.28
N HIS A 24 -20.64 -0.86 -12.28
CA HIS A 24 -20.61 -2.28 -11.92
C HIS A 24 -20.68 -2.47 -10.41
N HIS A 25 -21.34 -3.55 -9.98
CA HIS A 25 -21.29 -4.00 -8.60
C HIS A 25 -19.98 -4.75 -8.30
N ALA A 26 -19.72 -5.02 -7.03
CA ALA A 26 -18.57 -5.81 -6.61
C ALA A 26 -18.59 -7.22 -7.22
N ILE A 27 -17.41 -7.77 -7.51
CA ILE A 27 -17.24 -9.17 -7.88
C ILE A 27 -17.33 -10.00 -6.61
N ILE A 28 -18.27 -10.94 -6.58
CA ILE A 28 -18.54 -11.83 -5.45
C ILE A 28 -18.61 -13.27 -5.90
N PRO A 29 -18.26 -14.26 -5.04
CA PRO A 29 -18.48 -15.67 -5.34
C PRO A 29 -19.97 -15.98 -5.56
N THR A 30 -20.29 -16.79 -6.55
CA THR A 30 -21.68 -17.17 -6.88
C THR A 30 -22.24 -18.25 -5.98
N GLY A 31 -21.40 -18.89 -5.14
CA GLY A 31 -21.76 -20.04 -4.33
C GLY A 31 -21.63 -21.38 -5.06
N VAL A 32 -21.34 -21.38 -6.35
CA VAL A 32 -21.01 -22.59 -7.11
C VAL A 32 -19.58 -22.98 -6.83
N PRO A 33 -19.28 -24.23 -6.39
CA PRO A 33 -17.90 -24.66 -6.19
C PRO A 33 -17.11 -24.57 -7.49
N PRO A 34 -15.92 -23.96 -7.47
CA PRO A 34 -15.08 -23.88 -8.65
C PRO A 34 -14.48 -25.25 -8.97
N THR A 35 -14.60 -25.70 -10.21
CA THR A 35 -14.03 -26.97 -10.70
C THR A 35 -13.22 -26.71 -11.96
N GLY A 36 -12.14 -27.46 -12.15
CA GLY A 36 -11.33 -27.39 -13.37
C GLY A 36 -10.55 -26.12 -13.58
N LEU A 37 -10.26 -25.39 -12.49
CA LEU A 37 -9.44 -24.17 -12.54
C LEU A 37 -7.97 -24.51 -12.77
N THR A 38 -7.29 -23.70 -13.56
CA THR A 38 -5.82 -23.62 -13.57
C THR A 38 -5.32 -23.02 -12.25
N ASP A 39 -4.04 -23.19 -11.93
CA ASP A 39 -3.42 -22.64 -10.71
C ASP A 39 -3.59 -21.12 -10.62
N MET A 40 -3.47 -20.43 -11.75
CA MET A 40 -3.65 -18.97 -11.82
C MET A 40 -5.10 -18.58 -11.51
N GLU A 41 -6.07 -19.26 -12.10
CA GLU A 41 -7.50 -19.01 -11.85
C GLU A 41 -7.87 -19.33 -10.40
N ALA A 42 -7.32 -20.41 -9.85
CA ALA A 42 -7.51 -20.78 -8.45
C ALA A 42 -6.97 -19.70 -7.49
N ASN A 43 -5.78 -19.17 -7.76
CA ASN A 43 -5.19 -18.07 -6.98
C ASN A 43 -6.03 -16.80 -7.04
N VAL A 44 -6.50 -16.41 -8.22
CA VAL A 44 -7.38 -15.24 -8.38
C VAL A 44 -8.72 -15.45 -7.67
N TYR A 45 -9.33 -16.64 -7.80
CA TYR A 45 -10.55 -16.98 -7.09
C TYR A 45 -10.39 -16.92 -5.58
N ASP A 46 -9.31 -17.50 -5.05
CA ASP A 46 -8.99 -17.49 -3.61
C ASP A 46 -8.83 -16.07 -3.09
N LEU A 47 -8.13 -15.21 -3.84
CA LEU A 47 -7.95 -13.80 -3.50
C LEU A 47 -9.29 -13.05 -3.39
N ILE A 48 -10.17 -13.23 -4.39
CA ILE A 48 -11.50 -12.62 -4.41
C ILE A 48 -12.35 -13.16 -3.26
N ALA A 49 -12.37 -14.48 -3.05
CA ALA A 49 -13.13 -15.12 -2.00
C ALA A 49 -12.65 -14.67 -0.61
N LYS A 50 -11.35 -14.62 -0.37
CA LYS A 50 -10.76 -14.10 0.88
C LYS A 50 -11.14 -12.63 1.10
N ARG A 51 -11.08 -11.80 0.07
CA ARG A 51 -11.49 -10.40 0.16
C ARG A 51 -12.97 -10.28 0.50
N PHE A 52 -13.83 -11.03 -0.16
CA PHE A 52 -15.27 -11.05 0.13
C PHE A 52 -15.55 -11.49 1.57
N ILE A 53 -14.93 -12.57 2.04
CA ILE A 53 -15.09 -13.07 3.41
C ILE A 53 -14.59 -12.06 4.43
N SER A 54 -13.45 -11.44 4.18
CA SER A 54 -12.80 -10.52 5.13
C SER A 54 -13.64 -9.29 5.46
N VAL A 55 -14.54 -8.84 4.56
CA VAL A 55 -15.39 -7.66 4.80
C VAL A 55 -16.47 -7.90 5.85
N PHE A 56 -16.75 -9.14 6.20
CA PHE A 56 -17.70 -9.53 7.26
C PHE A 56 -17.03 -9.81 8.60
N TYR A 57 -15.70 -9.76 8.66
CA TYR A 57 -14.96 -9.87 9.91
C TYR A 57 -14.86 -8.52 10.63
N PRO A 58 -14.65 -8.53 11.95
CA PRO A 58 -14.40 -7.30 12.71
C PRO A 58 -13.11 -6.62 12.23
N ASP A 59 -13.01 -5.32 12.51
CA ASP A 59 -11.80 -4.55 12.25
C ASP A 59 -10.60 -5.12 13.01
N CYS A 60 -9.41 -5.06 12.41
CA CYS A 60 -8.17 -5.33 13.09
C CYS A 60 -7.88 -4.21 14.09
N LYS A 61 -7.69 -4.55 15.37
CA LYS A 61 -7.29 -3.61 16.41
C LYS A 61 -5.81 -3.74 16.69
N PHE A 62 -5.13 -2.64 16.72
CA PHE A 62 -3.70 -2.58 17.02
C PHE A 62 -3.39 -1.37 17.91
N SER A 63 -2.33 -1.50 18.69
CA SER A 63 -1.73 -0.41 19.45
C SER A 63 -0.49 0.08 18.73
N THR A 64 -0.32 1.39 18.66
CA THR A 64 0.91 2.00 18.16
C THR A 64 1.55 2.77 19.31
N THR A 65 2.77 2.41 19.66
CA THR A 65 3.58 3.09 20.65
C THR A 65 4.65 3.89 19.95
N THR A 66 4.74 5.19 20.26
CA THR A 66 5.81 6.05 19.78
C THR A 66 6.57 6.57 20.99
N VAL A 67 7.87 6.33 21.01
CA VAL A 67 8.78 6.80 22.06
C VAL A 67 9.68 7.87 21.47
N LEU A 68 9.75 9.00 22.15
CA LEU A 68 10.67 10.10 21.85
C LEU A 68 11.70 10.11 22.98
N GLY A 69 12.95 9.94 22.61
CA GLY A 69 14.09 10.03 23.51
C GLY A 69 14.97 11.21 23.13
N GLU A 70 15.73 11.70 24.09
CA GLU A 70 16.70 12.78 23.89
C GLU A 70 18.03 12.44 24.55
N VAL A 71 19.10 12.81 23.90
CA VAL A 71 20.45 12.75 24.44
C VAL A 71 21.05 14.15 24.41
N ILE A 72 21.61 14.57 25.53
CA ILE A 72 22.31 15.85 25.62
C ILE A 72 23.79 15.56 25.42
N ASN A 73 24.35 16.08 24.34
CA ASN A 73 25.80 16.04 24.09
C ASN A 73 26.42 17.25 24.75
N GLU A 74 27.24 17.01 25.79
CA GLU A 74 27.94 18.03 26.57
C GLU A 74 29.38 18.25 26.10
N ASP A 75 29.89 17.45 25.16
CA ASP A 75 31.29 17.49 24.69
C ASP A 75 31.63 18.69 23.80
N GLY A 76 30.63 19.48 23.41
CA GLY A 76 30.77 20.66 22.56
C GLY A 76 30.82 21.98 23.34
N PRO A 77 31.13 23.11 22.65
CA PRO A 77 31.14 24.45 23.27
C PRO A 77 29.76 24.90 23.76
N LYS A 78 28.72 24.24 23.34
CA LYS A 78 27.33 24.38 23.82
C LYS A 78 26.69 23.00 23.86
N PRO A 79 25.86 22.73 24.88
CA PRO A 79 25.08 21.48 24.92
C PRO A 79 24.21 21.37 23.70
N GLU A 80 24.30 20.26 22.98
CA GLU A 80 23.46 19.95 21.81
C GLU A 80 22.50 18.85 22.18
N LYS A 81 21.22 19.09 21.88
CA LYS A 81 20.13 18.12 22.11
C LYS A 81 19.90 17.32 20.84
N ILE A 82 20.08 16.01 20.93
CA ILE A 82 19.84 15.07 19.84
C ILE A 82 18.57 14.29 20.17
N GLU A 83 17.59 14.37 19.29
CA GLU A 83 16.30 13.69 19.45
C GLU A 83 16.30 12.36 18.70
N PHE A 84 15.77 11.32 19.38
CA PHE A 84 15.57 9.99 18.83
C PHE A 84 14.09 9.66 18.86
N LYS A 85 13.62 8.94 17.83
CA LYS A 85 12.24 8.49 17.73
C LYS A 85 12.21 7.04 17.32
N VAL A 86 11.43 6.23 18.04
CA VAL A 86 11.12 4.86 17.67
C VAL A 86 9.63 4.65 17.75
N SER A 87 9.09 3.88 16.80
CA SER A 87 7.68 3.52 16.79
C SER A 87 7.54 2.01 16.63
N GLY A 88 6.63 1.43 17.39
CA GLY A 88 6.27 0.02 17.32
C GLY A 88 4.77 -0.15 17.15
N LYS A 89 4.38 -1.30 16.65
CA LYS A 89 2.97 -1.67 16.43
C LYS A 89 2.74 -3.08 16.92
N GLU A 90 1.77 -3.23 17.80
CA GLU A 90 1.32 -4.50 18.35
C GLU A 90 -0.13 -4.76 17.93
N ILE A 91 -0.41 -5.97 17.42
CA ILE A 91 -1.77 -6.37 17.04
C ILE A 91 -2.45 -6.94 18.26
N LEU A 92 -3.50 -6.26 18.74
CA LEU A 92 -4.31 -6.68 19.88
C LEU A 92 -5.37 -7.71 19.46
N GLU A 93 -6.09 -7.41 18.38
CA GLU A 93 -7.12 -8.28 17.81
C GLU A 93 -6.91 -8.36 16.29
N PRO A 94 -6.61 -9.52 15.73
CA PRO A 94 -6.28 -9.63 14.29
C PRO A 94 -7.48 -9.34 13.38
N GLY A 95 -8.72 -9.51 13.85
CA GLY A 95 -9.91 -9.21 13.06
C GLY A 95 -9.90 -9.89 11.70
N TRP A 96 -10.16 -9.13 10.63
CA TRP A 96 -10.19 -9.64 9.25
C TRP A 96 -8.86 -10.25 8.77
N ARG A 97 -7.74 -9.93 9.40
CA ARG A 97 -6.41 -10.45 9.01
C ARG A 97 -6.31 -11.97 9.17
N VAL A 98 -7.13 -12.60 10.02
CA VAL A 98 -7.15 -14.06 10.18
C VAL A 98 -7.48 -14.81 8.89
N VAL A 99 -8.20 -14.15 7.96
CA VAL A 99 -8.54 -14.74 6.65
C VAL A 99 -7.31 -14.97 5.80
N TYR A 100 -6.27 -14.15 6.00
CA TYR A 100 -5.00 -14.18 5.26
C TYR A 100 -3.84 -14.83 6.04
N ALA A 101 -4.08 -15.32 7.25
CA ALA A 101 -3.01 -15.80 8.16
C ALA A 101 -2.17 -16.95 7.58
N LYS A 102 -2.70 -17.72 6.63
CA LYS A 102 -1.95 -18.81 5.97
C LYS A 102 -1.00 -18.30 4.89
N ASP A 103 -1.30 -17.14 4.30
CA ASP A 103 -0.52 -16.59 3.18
C ASP A 103 0.76 -15.94 3.71
N VAL A 104 0.74 -15.42 4.94
CA VAL A 104 1.90 -14.79 5.59
C VAL A 104 3.03 -15.82 5.85
N LYS A 105 2.70 -17.07 6.15
CA LYS A 105 3.71 -18.10 6.42
C LYS A 105 4.46 -18.58 5.18
N ASN A 106 3.92 -18.36 3.98
CA ASN A 106 4.55 -18.75 2.72
C ASN A 106 5.32 -17.60 2.06
N ALA A 107 5.19 -16.37 2.59
CA ALA A 107 5.87 -15.19 2.08
C ALA A 107 7.24 -14.95 2.71
N ASP A 108 7.55 -15.65 3.81
CA ASP A 108 8.81 -15.45 4.54
C ASP A 108 10.05 -16.05 3.82
N ASP A 109 9.84 -16.84 2.75
CA ASP A 109 10.96 -17.49 2.05
C ASP A 109 11.40 -16.80 0.74
N ASP A 110 10.62 -15.87 0.17
CA ASP A 110 10.96 -15.36 -1.17
C ASP A 110 11.08 -13.83 -1.35
N ASP A 111 10.62 -12.98 -0.42
CA ASP A 111 10.68 -11.51 -0.66
C ASP A 111 10.59 -10.66 0.62
N ALA A 112 11.63 -10.64 1.43
CA ALA A 112 11.75 -9.70 2.56
C ALA A 112 11.90 -8.22 2.12
N SER A 113 11.89 -7.92 0.81
CA SER A 113 12.14 -6.57 0.29
C SER A 113 10.92 -5.82 -0.27
N ASP A 114 9.78 -6.47 -0.52
CA ASP A 114 8.67 -5.82 -1.24
C ASP A 114 7.40 -5.56 -0.41
N ASN A 115 7.33 -5.99 0.85
CA ASN A 115 6.12 -5.81 1.68
C ASN A 115 6.03 -4.46 2.41
N ALA A 116 6.89 -3.51 2.12
CA ALA A 116 6.85 -2.15 2.70
C ALA A 116 5.81 -1.21 2.04
N ASN A 117 4.92 -1.70 1.19
CA ASN A 117 4.03 -0.83 0.39
C ASN A 117 2.53 -1.08 0.57
N GLY A 118 2.12 -1.55 1.73
CA GLY A 118 0.72 -1.55 2.15
C GLY A 118 0.31 -0.22 2.78
N ASN A 119 -0.40 0.64 2.07
CA ASN A 119 -1.00 1.89 2.55
C ASN A 119 -0.12 3.16 2.60
N ALA A 120 0.30 3.66 1.47
CA ALA A 120 0.60 5.09 1.35
C ALA A 120 -0.65 5.84 0.84
N ASP A 121 -1.64 6.04 1.71
CA ASP A 121 -2.60 7.12 1.57
C ASP A 121 -2.05 8.32 2.34
N SER A 122 -1.45 9.28 1.66
CA SER A 122 -1.36 10.67 2.11
C SER A 122 -0.73 11.56 1.04
N GLY A 123 -1.52 12.41 0.47
CA GLY A 123 -1.04 13.68 -0.05
C GLY A 123 -0.51 14.52 1.11
N ASN A 124 0.66 14.95 0.97
CA ASN A 124 1.46 15.99 1.59
C ASN A 124 2.83 15.44 2.03
N GLY A 125 3.91 16.07 1.57
CA GLY A 125 5.32 15.70 1.64
C GLY A 125 5.97 15.27 2.96
N ALA A 126 5.24 14.63 3.86
CA ALA A 126 5.80 13.97 5.01
C ALA A 126 5.93 12.47 4.70
N LYS A 127 7.15 11.94 4.67
CA LYS A 127 7.42 10.50 4.68
C LYS A 127 6.62 9.89 5.82
N LYS A 128 5.54 9.16 5.49
CA LYS A 128 4.87 8.32 6.49
C LYS A 128 5.88 7.25 6.89
N GLU A 129 6.38 7.32 8.11
CA GLU A 129 7.15 6.23 8.70
C GLU A 129 6.28 4.96 8.66
N VAL A 130 6.79 3.95 7.96
CA VAL A 130 6.20 2.62 8.02
C VAL A 130 6.50 2.09 9.42
N VAL A 131 5.49 2.08 10.29
CA VAL A 131 5.62 1.49 11.61
C VAL A 131 5.63 -0.02 11.43
N GLU A 132 6.82 -0.61 11.57
CA GLU A 132 6.98 -2.06 11.54
C GLU A 132 6.15 -2.72 12.64
N GLU A 133 5.69 -3.94 12.39
CA GLU A 133 5.07 -4.79 13.41
C GLU A 133 6.15 -5.24 14.40
N ARG A 134 6.55 -4.31 15.27
CA ARG A 134 7.56 -4.51 16.31
C ARG A 134 6.93 -4.20 17.66
N THR A 135 6.99 -5.15 18.57
CA THR A 135 6.64 -4.89 19.97
C THR A 135 7.80 -4.18 20.64
N LEU A 136 7.52 -2.99 21.16
CA LEU A 136 8.49 -2.25 21.96
C LEU A 136 8.39 -2.68 23.42
N PRO A 137 9.51 -2.63 24.20
CA PRO A 137 9.44 -2.79 25.64
C PRO A 137 8.61 -1.69 26.28
N SER A 138 8.21 -1.90 27.52
CA SER A 138 7.51 -0.88 28.29
C SER A 138 8.46 0.25 28.65
N PHE A 139 8.09 1.49 28.30
CA PHE A 139 8.83 2.69 28.64
C PHE A 139 8.06 3.52 29.67
N THR A 140 8.80 4.10 30.62
CA THR A 140 8.25 5.06 31.60
C THR A 140 8.69 6.47 31.23
N LYS A 141 7.77 7.43 31.30
CA LYS A 141 8.10 8.83 31.01
C LYS A 141 9.19 9.34 31.97
N GLY A 142 10.28 9.88 31.39
CA GLY A 142 11.43 10.36 32.15
C GLY A 142 12.43 9.27 32.55
N GLU A 143 12.24 8.05 32.07
CA GLU A 143 13.24 6.99 32.20
C GLU A 143 14.54 7.42 31.50
N SER A 144 15.66 7.15 32.14
CA SER A 144 16.99 7.43 31.60
C SER A 144 17.87 6.20 31.72
N GLY A 145 18.84 6.07 30.83
CA GLY A 145 19.76 4.95 30.81
C GLY A 145 20.98 5.27 29.97
N GLU A 146 21.96 4.35 29.98
CA GLU A 146 23.15 4.45 29.17
C GLU A 146 22.78 4.41 27.68
N HIS A 147 23.30 5.34 26.91
CA HIS A 147 23.10 5.43 25.47
C HIS A 147 24.35 4.92 24.74
N GLN A 148 24.18 3.89 23.90
CA GLN A 148 25.22 3.36 23.03
C GLN A 148 24.86 3.70 21.57
N PRO A 149 25.36 4.82 21.02
CA PRO A 149 25.02 5.25 19.69
C PRO A 149 25.66 4.34 18.63
N THR A 150 24.91 4.02 17.60
CA THR A 150 25.42 3.36 16.40
C THR A 150 25.20 4.26 15.20
N LEU A 151 26.29 4.74 14.61
CA LEU A 151 26.25 5.51 13.38
C LEU A 151 26.27 4.56 12.18
N THR A 152 25.26 4.66 11.32
CA THR A 152 25.18 3.91 10.07
C THR A 152 25.10 4.88 8.90
N GLU A 153 26.10 4.84 8.03
CA GLU A 153 26.07 5.58 6.77
C GLU A 153 25.10 4.91 5.80
N LYS A 154 24.20 5.69 5.22
CA LYS A 154 23.21 5.22 4.21
C LYS A 154 23.17 6.20 3.06
N TRP A 155 22.98 5.66 1.87
CA TRP A 155 22.80 6.44 0.64
C TRP A 155 21.33 6.55 0.30
N THR A 156 20.91 7.69 -0.21
CA THR A 156 19.58 7.84 -0.79
C THR A 156 19.51 7.00 -2.07
N THR A 157 18.39 6.33 -2.27
CA THR A 157 18.14 5.56 -3.49
C THR A 157 17.12 6.29 -4.35
N PRO A 158 17.23 6.19 -5.70
CA PRO A 158 16.21 6.75 -6.58
C PRO A 158 14.86 6.08 -6.35
N PRO A 159 13.74 6.72 -6.77
CA PRO A 159 12.42 6.09 -6.73
C PRO A 159 12.44 4.74 -7.46
N LYS A 160 11.71 3.77 -6.90
CA LYS A 160 11.57 2.45 -7.55
C LYS A 160 10.78 2.59 -8.85
N TYR A 161 11.12 1.75 -9.83
CA TYR A 161 10.31 1.63 -11.04
C TYR A 161 8.89 1.15 -10.71
N TYR A 162 7.94 1.55 -11.54
CA TYR A 162 6.58 1.03 -11.40
C TYR A 162 6.53 -0.46 -11.72
N THR A 163 5.69 -1.16 -10.98
CA THR A 163 5.15 -2.47 -11.36
C THR A 163 3.74 -2.26 -11.92
N GLU A 164 3.13 -3.26 -12.55
CA GLU A 164 1.74 -3.13 -13.02
C GLU A 164 0.78 -2.76 -11.88
N ALA A 165 0.95 -3.37 -10.72
CA ALA A 165 0.12 -3.06 -9.54
C ALA A 165 0.31 -1.61 -9.06
N THR A 166 1.56 -1.13 -8.98
CA THR A 166 1.82 0.25 -8.54
C THR A 166 1.44 1.28 -9.59
N LEU A 167 1.52 0.94 -10.88
CA LEU A 167 1.03 1.80 -11.96
C LEU A 167 -0.50 1.92 -11.94
N LEU A 168 -1.23 0.80 -11.79
CA LEU A 168 -2.68 0.81 -11.61
C LEU A 168 -3.09 1.71 -10.43
N ARG A 169 -2.37 1.62 -9.31
CA ARG A 169 -2.60 2.48 -8.16
C ARG A 169 -2.29 3.96 -8.45
N ALA A 170 -1.21 4.24 -9.15
CA ALA A 170 -0.87 5.61 -9.55
C ALA A 170 -1.95 6.20 -10.47
N MET A 171 -2.48 5.41 -11.42
CA MET A 171 -3.61 5.84 -12.26
C MET A 171 -4.86 6.14 -11.41
N GLU A 172 -5.16 5.32 -10.41
CA GLU A 172 -6.29 5.52 -9.50
C GLU A 172 -6.15 6.81 -8.68
N THR A 173 -4.94 7.14 -8.28
CA THR A 173 -4.65 8.30 -7.41
C THR A 173 -3.97 9.45 -8.14
N ALA A 174 -4.13 9.54 -9.44
CA ALA A 174 -3.40 10.48 -10.31
C ALA A 174 -3.57 11.95 -9.90
N GLY A 175 -4.73 12.33 -9.37
CA GLY A 175 -4.94 13.68 -8.84
C GLY A 175 -3.97 14.12 -7.73
N LYS A 176 -3.24 13.17 -7.10
CA LYS A 176 -2.22 13.50 -6.10
C LYS A 176 -0.92 14.03 -6.71
N PHE A 177 -0.69 13.77 -7.97
CA PHE A 177 0.53 14.14 -8.69
C PHE A 177 0.37 15.43 -9.51
N VAL A 178 -0.83 16.00 -9.54
CA VAL A 178 -1.15 17.17 -10.33
C VAL A 178 -1.12 18.41 -9.43
N GLU A 179 -0.40 19.44 -9.85
CA GLU A 179 -0.28 20.72 -9.12
C GLU A 179 -1.48 21.62 -9.37
N ASP A 180 -2.05 21.59 -10.57
CA ASP A 180 -3.24 22.33 -10.94
C ASP A 180 -4.46 21.87 -10.12
N GLU A 181 -5.14 22.83 -9.48
CA GLU A 181 -6.20 22.54 -8.51
C GLU A 181 -7.50 22.07 -9.18
N GLU A 182 -7.78 22.58 -10.37
CA GLU A 182 -8.97 22.23 -11.16
C GLU A 182 -8.84 20.83 -11.75
N LEU A 183 -7.67 20.55 -12.34
CA LEU A 183 -7.34 19.22 -12.86
C LEU A 183 -7.22 18.18 -11.72
N ARG A 184 -6.67 18.56 -10.59
CA ARG A 184 -6.61 17.73 -9.37
C ARG A 184 -8.01 17.36 -8.90
N ALA A 185 -8.95 18.31 -8.89
CA ALA A 185 -10.34 18.06 -8.51
C ALA A 185 -11.02 17.09 -9.49
N ALA A 186 -10.81 17.27 -10.80
CA ALA A 186 -11.35 16.37 -11.83
C ALA A 186 -10.81 14.93 -11.72
N LEU A 187 -9.52 14.78 -11.43
CA LEU A 187 -8.88 13.46 -11.27
C LEU A 187 -9.11 12.80 -9.90
N LYS A 188 -9.56 13.56 -8.90
CA LYS A 188 -9.74 13.06 -7.53
C LYS A 188 -10.79 11.96 -7.41
N GLU A 189 -11.85 12.04 -8.21
CA GLU A 189 -12.94 11.07 -8.16
C GLU A 189 -12.68 9.81 -8.98
N ASN A 190 -12.06 9.95 -10.15
CA ASN A 190 -11.94 8.86 -11.13
C ASN A 190 -10.51 8.45 -11.46
N GLY A 191 -9.51 9.28 -11.16
CA GLY A 191 -8.14 9.06 -11.59
C GLY A 191 -7.99 9.07 -13.12
N ILE A 192 -6.97 8.39 -13.64
CA ILE A 192 -6.77 8.17 -15.07
C ILE A 192 -7.49 6.87 -15.46
N GLY A 193 -8.50 7.00 -16.29
CA GLY A 193 -9.30 5.88 -16.77
C GLY A 193 -10.21 5.25 -15.71
N ARG A 194 -11.28 4.62 -16.15
CA ARG A 194 -12.18 3.86 -15.27
C ARG A 194 -11.51 2.56 -14.80
N PRO A 195 -11.88 2.00 -13.64
CA PRO A 195 -11.32 0.74 -13.15
C PRO A 195 -11.31 -0.39 -14.20
N SER A 196 -12.37 -0.51 -14.98
CA SER A 196 -12.51 -1.54 -16.02
C SER A 196 -11.60 -1.33 -17.23
N SER A 197 -11.14 -0.10 -17.50
CA SER A 197 -10.33 0.22 -18.68
C SER A 197 -8.83 0.34 -18.39
N ARG A 198 -8.42 0.51 -17.13
CA ARG A 198 -7.01 0.74 -16.75
C ARG A 198 -6.08 -0.38 -17.24
N ALA A 199 -6.48 -1.64 -17.04
CA ALA A 199 -5.70 -2.78 -17.52
C ALA A 199 -5.52 -2.74 -19.04
N GLY A 200 -6.58 -2.43 -19.80
CA GLY A 200 -6.51 -2.29 -21.25
C GLY A 200 -5.62 -1.14 -21.73
N ILE A 201 -5.58 -0.03 -20.95
CA ILE A 201 -4.67 1.09 -21.21
C ILE A 201 -3.21 0.61 -21.08
N ILE A 202 -2.86 -0.07 -19.99
CA ILE A 202 -1.52 -0.60 -19.75
C ILE A 202 -1.12 -1.59 -20.86
N GLU A 203 -2.03 -2.52 -21.21
CA GLU A 203 -1.77 -3.47 -22.30
C GLU A 203 -1.57 -2.76 -23.66
N THR A 204 -2.25 -1.64 -23.89
CA THR A 204 -2.04 -0.82 -25.08
C THR A 204 -0.65 -0.20 -25.11
N LEU A 205 -0.13 0.26 -23.97
CA LEU A 205 1.23 0.79 -23.88
C LEU A 205 2.27 -0.30 -24.22
N PHE A 206 2.07 -1.54 -23.77
CA PHE A 206 2.92 -2.66 -24.17
C PHE A 206 2.80 -2.98 -25.65
N LYS A 207 1.59 -3.08 -26.18
CA LYS A 207 1.32 -3.39 -27.59
C LYS A 207 1.93 -2.37 -28.54
N ARG A 208 1.98 -1.11 -28.13
CA ARG A 208 2.59 -0.02 -28.89
C ARG A 208 4.09 0.14 -28.63
N HIS A 209 4.67 -0.73 -27.80
CA HIS A 209 6.09 -0.69 -27.42
C HIS A 209 6.53 0.62 -26.74
N TYR A 210 5.65 1.33 -26.06
CA TYR A 210 6.02 2.51 -25.29
C TYR A 210 6.64 2.14 -23.94
N ILE A 211 6.24 0.99 -23.38
CA ILE A 211 6.81 0.40 -22.18
C ILE A 211 7.15 -1.07 -22.42
N ARG A 212 8.06 -1.61 -21.60
CA ARG A 212 8.40 -3.04 -21.58
C ARG A 212 8.49 -3.56 -20.17
N ARG A 213 8.27 -4.86 -19.98
CA ARG A 213 8.50 -5.54 -18.71
C ARG A 213 9.98 -5.93 -18.58
N GLN A 214 10.55 -5.65 -17.42
CA GLN A 214 11.85 -6.18 -17.00
C GLN A 214 11.67 -6.83 -15.63
N ARG A 215 11.47 -8.14 -15.60
CA ARG A 215 10.98 -8.89 -14.45
C ARG A 215 9.62 -8.31 -14.00
N LYS A 216 9.50 -7.82 -12.75
CA LYS A 216 8.30 -7.17 -12.23
C LYS A 216 8.20 -5.67 -12.60
N ASN A 217 9.30 -5.06 -13.03
CA ASN A 217 9.37 -3.62 -13.27
C ASN A 217 8.91 -3.24 -14.67
N LEU A 218 8.30 -2.08 -14.77
CA LEU A 218 7.92 -1.42 -16.01
C LEU A 218 8.98 -0.40 -16.38
N MET A 219 9.50 -0.52 -17.59
CA MET A 219 10.54 0.34 -18.14
C MET A 219 9.99 1.09 -19.34
N ALA A 220 10.20 2.39 -19.40
CA ALA A 220 9.97 3.16 -20.62
C ALA A 220 10.93 2.68 -21.71
N THR A 221 10.47 2.66 -22.95
CA THR A 221 11.31 2.40 -24.13
C THR A 221 11.78 3.73 -24.73
N PRO A 222 12.82 3.73 -25.58
CA PRO A 222 13.20 4.93 -26.32
C PRO A 222 12.03 5.55 -27.09
N THR A 223 11.20 4.72 -27.75
CA THR A 223 10.00 5.18 -28.48
C THR A 223 8.97 5.83 -27.53
N GLY A 224 8.82 5.29 -26.33
CA GLY A 224 7.91 5.88 -25.33
C GLY A 224 8.42 7.23 -24.80
N ILE A 225 9.73 7.37 -24.62
CA ILE A 225 10.36 8.63 -24.20
C ILE A 225 10.22 9.66 -25.32
N GLU A 226 10.59 9.30 -26.55
CA GLU A 226 10.50 10.18 -27.74
C GLU A 226 9.05 10.66 -27.96
N LEU A 227 8.06 9.80 -27.74
CA LEU A 227 6.66 10.20 -27.83
C LEU A 227 6.33 11.33 -26.84
N ILE A 228 6.74 11.20 -25.58
CA ILE A 228 6.49 12.23 -24.56
C ILE A 228 7.23 13.52 -24.89
N ASP A 229 8.48 13.44 -25.33
CA ASP A 229 9.29 14.60 -25.70
C ASP A 229 8.71 15.35 -26.93
N THR A 230 7.91 14.66 -27.75
CA THR A 230 7.28 15.23 -28.95
C THR A 230 5.91 15.83 -28.66
N ILE A 231 5.26 15.43 -27.57
CA ILE A 231 3.94 15.95 -27.19
C ILE A 231 4.09 17.40 -26.67
N HIS A 232 3.24 18.29 -27.16
CA HIS A 232 3.23 19.68 -26.71
C HIS A 232 2.87 19.78 -25.22
N GLU A 233 3.52 20.70 -24.49
CA GLU A 233 3.33 20.86 -23.04
C GLU A 233 1.86 21.06 -22.61
N GLU A 234 1.04 21.69 -23.46
CA GLU A 234 -0.40 21.88 -23.20
C GLU A 234 -1.21 20.57 -23.22
N LEU A 235 -0.61 19.45 -23.69
CA LEU A 235 -1.26 18.14 -23.77
C LEU A 235 -0.74 17.16 -22.71
N LEU A 236 0.24 17.55 -21.89
CA LEU A 236 0.80 16.78 -20.79
C LEU A 236 0.23 17.24 -19.47
#